data_7e95a631ef99a61bb28600c1a158fcb0
#
_entry.id   7e95a631ef99a61bb28600c1a158fcb0
#
_cell.length_a   1.000
_cell.length_b   1.000
_cell.length_c   1.000
_cell.angle_alpha   90.00
_cell.angle_beta   90.00
_cell.angle_gamma   90.00
#
_symmetry.space_group_name_H-M   'P 1'
#
loop_
_entity.id
_entity.type
_entity.pdbx_description
1 polymer ?
#
loop_
_entity_poly.entity_id
_entity_poly.type
_entity_poly.pdbx_seq_one_letter_code
_entity_poly.pdbx_strand_id
1 'polypeptide(L)'
;MAAAAKTTTKSAKPRRTRRTARRDPLAISLLKKDHREVAAMFDEYEQLEGDAEKLALFNKIALALNVHTQIEEEILYPEERGEVDDDLLDEAYVEHDGAKKLIAEIEAMKPSDQYYDAKVKVLGEYIAHHGKEEEQPGGIFSQAKKGDEDLNEMGERLKARKEQLMAELSAKKPS
;
A
#
# COMPACT_ATOMS: atom_id res chain seq x y z
N MET A 1 78.47 -5.92 10.36
CA MET A 1 77.46 -6.08 9.32
C MET A 1 76.12 -6.31 9.99
N ALA A 2 75.22 -5.28 10.01
CA ALA A 2 73.95 -5.34 10.69
C ALA A 2 72.82 -5.56 9.62
N ALA A 3 72.10 -6.64 9.76
CA ALA A 3 70.93 -6.96 8.88
C ALA A 3 69.68 -6.27 9.40
N ALA A 4 69.07 -5.41 8.57
CA ALA A 4 67.80 -4.72 8.88
C ALA A 4 66.65 -5.65 8.62
N ALA A 5 65.82 -5.92 9.64
CA ALA A 5 64.57 -6.64 9.53
C ALA A 5 63.46 -5.69 9.01
N LYS A 6 62.85 -6.03 7.86
CA LYS A 6 61.67 -5.32 7.31
C LYS A 6 60.41 -5.85 7.98
N THR A 7 59.78 -5.03 8.81
CA THR A 7 58.43 -5.27 9.37
C THR A 7 57.38 -4.88 8.33
N THR A 8 56.66 -5.86 7.79
CA THR A 8 55.49 -5.65 6.93
C THR A 8 54.27 -5.45 7.79
N THR A 9 53.78 -4.23 7.88
CA THR A 9 52.48 -3.89 8.51
C THR A 9 51.33 -4.28 7.57
N LYS A 10 50.58 -5.31 7.98
CA LYS A 10 49.41 -5.80 7.29
C LYS A 10 48.25 -4.84 7.56
N SER A 11 47.88 -4.00 6.56
CA SER A 11 46.73 -3.10 6.61
C SER A 11 45.45 -3.91 6.69
N ALA A 12 44.73 -3.81 7.81
CA ALA A 12 43.43 -4.41 7.99
C ALA A 12 42.36 -3.60 7.22
N LYS A 13 41.69 -4.22 6.25
CA LYS A 13 40.51 -3.64 5.56
C LYS A 13 39.42 -3.34 6.59
N PRO A 14 38.77 -2.16 6.52
CA PRO A 14 37.65 -1.85 7.40
C PRO A 14 36.49 -2.83 7.13
N ARG A 15 36.04 -3.48 8.19
CA ARG A 15 34.86 -4.38 8.20
C ARG A 15 33.62 -3.57 7.87
N ARG A 16 33.09 -3.73 6.65
CA ARG A 16 31.82 -3.14 6.23
C ARG A 16 30.74 -3.62 7.19
N THR A 17 30.34 -2.75 8.11
CA THR A 17 29.16 -2.98 8.96
C THR A 17 27.96 -3.18 8.05
N ARG A 18 27.37 -4.36 8.10
CA ARG A 18 26.12 -4.70 7.43
C ARG A 18 25.05 -3.79 8.02
N ARG A 19 24.68 -2.71 7.29
CA ARG A 19 23.59 -1.83 7.67
C ARG A 19 22.34 -2.72 7.70
N THR A 20 21.87 -3.08 8.89
CA THR A 20 20.57 -3.72 9.06
C THR A 20 19.56 -2.80 8.41
N ALA A 21 18.83 -3.31 7.42
CA ALA A 21 17.73 -2.56 6.83
C ALA A 21 16.80 -2.15 7.98
N ARG A 22 16.69 -0.85 8.22
CA ARG A 22 15.78 -0.32 9.22
C ARG A 22 14.38 -0.73 8.78
N ARG A 23 13.63 -1.40 9.63
CA ARG A 23 12.24 -1.77 9.34
C ARG A 23 11.46 -0.47 9.10
N ASP A 24 10.53 -0.51 8.14
CA ASP A 24 9.60 0.60 7.96
C ASP A 24 8.80 0.84 9.26
N PRO A 25 8.43 2.09 9.58
CA PRO A 25 7.51 2.40 10.66
C PRO A 25 6.17 1.66 10.50
N LEU A 26 5.39 1.57 11.59
CA LEU A 26 4.18 0.75 11.62
C LEU A 26 3.15 1.20 10.56
N ALA A 27 2.90 2.52 10.42
CA ALA A 27 1.99 3.05 9.41
C ALA A 27 2.37 2.57 8.01
N ILE A 28 3.62 2.81 7.61
CA ILE A 28 4.12 2.43 6.28
C ILE A 28 4.12 0.91 6.06
N SER A 29 4.46 0.14 7.11
CA SER A 29 4.44 -1.32 7.03
C SER A 29 3.04 -1.89 6.85
N LEU A 30 2.03 -1.26 7.49
CA LEU A 30 0.62 -1.63 7.39
C LEU A 30 0.10 -1.36 5.98
N LEU A 31 0.27 -0.14 5.47
CA LEU A 31 -0.23 0.27 4.15
C LEU A 31 0.42 -0.54 3.02
N LYS A 32 1.73 -0.72 3.05
CA LYS A 32 2.43 -1.61 2.10
C LYS A 32 1.97 -3.06 2.16
N LYS A 33 1.55 -3.54 3.34
CA LYS A 33 0.97 -4.87 3.47
C LYS A 33 -0.38 -4.93 2.76
N ASP A 34 -1.20 -3.89 2.90
CA ASP A 34 -2.50 -3.80 2.24
C ASP A 34 -2.36 -3.79 0.72
N HIS A 35 -1.42 -3.00 0.17
CA HIS A 35 -1.12 -3.02 -1.27
C HIS A 35 -0.78 -4.42 -1.77
N ARG A 36 0.09 -5.15 -1.05
CA ARG A 36 0.46 -6.53 -1.43
C ARG A 36 -0.70 -7.52 -1.33
N GLU A 37 -1.54 -7.38 -0.30
CA GLU A 37 -2.71 -8.25 -0.11
C GLU A 37 -3.74 -8.03 -1.22
N VAL A 38 -3.99 -6.79 -1.59
CA VAL A 38 -4.90 -6.44 -2.69
C VAL A 38 -4.33 -6.90 -4.04
N ALA A 39 -3.05 -6.67 -4.30
CA ALA A 39 -2.39 -7.16 -5.53
C ALA A 39 -2.52 -8.68 -5.67
N ALA A 40 -2.28 -9.44 -4.59
CA ALA A 40 -2.45 -10.88 -4.59
C ALA A 40 -3.90 -11.33 -4.87
N MET A 41 -4.90 -10.54 -4.40
CA MET A 41 -6.31 -10.82 -4.73
C MET A 41 -6.64 -10.56 -6.21
N PHE A 42 -6.03 -9.56 -6.84
CA PHE A 42 -6.18 -9.35 -8.29
C PHE A 42 -5.51 -10.46 -9.09
N ASP A 43 -4.31 -10.91 -8.68
CA ASP A 43 -3.64 -12.07 -9.31
C ASP A 43 -4.48 -13.35 -9.19
N GLU A 44 -5.13 -13.58 -8.03
CA GLU A 44 -6.06 -14.69 -7.81
C GLU A 44 -7.28 -14.55 -8.72
N TYR A 45 -7.83 -13.33 -8.84
CA TYR A 45 -9.01 -13.07 -9.66
C TYR A 45 -8.81 -13.46 -11.13
N GLU A 46 -7.64 -13.21 -11.69
CA GLU A 46 -7.31 -13.56 -13.08
C GLU A 46 -7.33 -15.07 -13.35
N GLN A 47 -7.26 -15.90 -12.30
CA GLN A 47 -7.27 -17.38 -12.42
C GLN A 47 -8.68 -17.96 -12.27
N LEU A 48 -9.69 -17.14 -11.90
CA LEU A 48 -11.05 -17.61 -11.68
C LEU A 48 -11.84 -17.68 -13.00
N GLU A 49 -12.63 -18.75 -13.17
CA GLU A 49 -13.54 -18.90 -14.30
C GLU A 49 -15.03 -18.76 -13.90
N GLY A 50 -15.35 -19.12 -12.65
CA GLY A 50 -16.73 -19.16 -12.15
C GLY A 50 -17.25 -17.80 -11.70
N ASP A 51 -18.46 -17.41 -12.14
CA ASP A 51 -19.10 -16.13 -11.81
C ASP A 51 -19.27 -15.93 -10.30
N ALA A 52 -19.63 -16.97 -9.55
CA ALA A 52 -19.83 -16.89 -8.12
C ALA A 52 -18.51 -16.63 -7.37
N GLU A 53 -17.43 -17.28 -7.79
CA GLU A 53 -16.08 -17.09 -7.22
C GLU A 53 -15.54 -15.71 -7.55
N LYS A 54 -15.71 -15.25 -8.79
CA LYS A 54 -15.35 -13.90 -9.24
C LYS A 54 -16.06 -12.84 -8.41
N LEU A 55 -17.38 -12.97 -8.22
CA LEU A 55 -18.15 -12.04 -7.41
C LEU A 55 -17.71 -12.03 -5.95
N ALA A 56 -17.48 -13.22 -5.38
CA ALA A 56 -17.06 -13.34 -3.99
C ALA A 56 -15.67 -12.71 -3.76
N LEU A 57 -14.72 -12.90 -4.68
CA LEU A 57 -13.39 -12.32 -4.59
C LEU A 57 -13.41 -10.81 -4.86
N PHE A 58 -14.16 -10.35 -5.87
CA PHE A 58 -14.33 -8.93 -6.12
C PHE A 58 -14.90 -8.19 -4.90
N ASN A 59 -15.90 -8.79 -4.23
CA ASN A 59 -16.45 -8.21 -3.00
C ASN A 59 -15.41 -8.03 -1.88
N LYS A 60 -14.43 -8.96 -1.78
CA LYS A 60 -13.31 -8.82 -0.83
C LYS A 60 -12.34 -7.71 -1.25
N ILE A 61 -12.03 -7.64 -2.55
CA ILE A 61 -11.19 -6.57 -3.12
C ILE A 61 -11.83 -5.20 -2.86
N ALA A 62 -13.10 -5.04 -3.19
CA ALA A 62 -13.83 -3.79 -2.98
C ALA A 62 -13.86 -3.36 -1.50
N LEU A 63 -14.10 -4.30 -0.58
CA LEU A 63 -14.04 -4.03 0.85
C LEU A 63 -12.65 -3.58 1.29
N ALA A 64 -11.61 -4.31 0.87
CA ALA A 64 -10.22 -3.99 1.24
C ALA A 64 -9.81 -2.61 0.72
N LEU A 65 -10.14 -2.28 -0.53
CA LEU A 65 -9.85 -0.98 -1.14
C LEU A 65 -10.59 0.17 -0.46
N ASN A 66 -11.89 0.01 -0.21
CA ASN A 66 -12.68 1.04 0.48
C ASN A 66 -12.15 1.32 1.90
N VAL A 67 -11.73 0.28 2.63
CA VAL A 67 -11.12 0.45 3.96
C VAL A 67 -9.76 1.13 3.87
N HIS A 68 -8.91 0.70 2.94
CA HIS A 68 -7.57 1.23 2.74
C HIS A 68 -7.61 2.73 2.37
N THR A 69 -8.35 3.09 1.34
CA THR A 69 -8.47 4.50 0.94
C THR A 69 -9.06 5.36 2.05
N GLN A 70 -10.00 4.83 2.83
CA GLN A 70 -10.62 5.60 3.91
C GLN A 70 -9.67 5.86 5.07
N ILE A 71 -8.83 4.90 5.47
CA ILE A 71 -7.86 5.15 6.57
C ILE A 71 -6.77 6.12 6.15
N GLU A 72 -6.38 6.16 4.89
CA GLU A 72 -5.42 7.13 4.37
C GLU A 72 -6.03 8.53 4.30
N GLU A 73 -7.24 8.67 3.77
CA GLU A 73 -7.95 9.95 3.67
C GLU A 73 -8.36 10.52 5.04
N GLU A 74 -8.61 9.68 6.05
CA GLU A 74 -9.00 10.13 7.39
C GLU A 74 -7.79 10.42 8.29
N ILE A 75 -6.65 9.78 8.08
CA ILE A 75 -5.52 9.83 9.02
C ILE A 75 -4.22 10.23 8.32
N LEU A 76 -3.71 9.43 7.36
CA LEU A 76 -2.39 9.64 6.79
C LEU A 76 -2.30 10.98 6.04
N TYR A 77 -3.14 11.19 5.04
CA TYR A 77 -3.03 12.36 4.18
C TYR A 77 -3.26 13.69 4.91
N PRO A 78 -4.25 13.81 5.84
CA PRO A 78 -4.41 15.04 6.60
C PRO A 78 -3.22 15.37 7.51
N GLU A 79 -2.60 14.36 8.12
CA GLU A 79 -1.48 14.55 9.05
C GLU A 79 -0.15 14.80 8.32
N GLU A 80 0.00 14.29 7.11
CA GLU A 80 1.18 14.52 6.29
C GLU A 80 1.10 15.80 5.44
N ARG A 81 -0.02 16.53 5.49
CA ARG A 81 -0.20 17.80 4.76
C ARG A 81 0.82 18.83 5.24
N GLY A 82 1.65 19.33 4.30
CA GLY A 82 2.75 20.24 4.58
C GLY A 82 4.11 19.57 4.93
N GLU A 83 4.11 18.26 5.27
CA GLU A 83 5.33 17.47 5.44
C GLU A 83 5.69 16.70 4.14
N VAL A 84 4.66 16.24 3.43
CA VAL A 84 4.73 15.62 2.12
C VAL A 84 4.32 16.65 1.07
N ASP A 85 4.82 16.50 -0.15
CA ASP A 85 4.41 17.32 -1.29
C ASP A 85 2.88 17.25 -1.47
N ASP A 86 2.23 18.40 -1.32
CA ASP A 86 0.78 18.53 -1.37
C ASP A 86 0.19 18.09 -2.72
N ASP A 87 0.93 18.27 -3.83
CA ASP A 87 0.49 17.85 -5.16
C ASP A 87 0.36 16.32 -5.23
N LEU A 88 1.26 15.56 -4.56
CA LEU A 88 1.16 14.09 -4.49
C LEU A 88 -0.05 13.64 -3.67
N LEU A 89 -0.36 14.35 -2.57
CA LEU A 89 -1.53 14.04 -1.76
C LEU A 89 -2.83 14.36 -2.53
N ASP A 90 -2.87 15.47 -3.24
CA ASP A 90 -4.02 15.85 -4.06
C ASP A 90 -4.25 14.87 -5.22
N GLU A 91 -3.17 14.38 -5.86
CA GLU A 91 -3.23 13.33 -6.88
C GLU A 91 -3.79 12.02 -6.30
N ALA A 92 -3.30 11.58 -5.14
CA ALA A 92 -3.78 10.39 -4.44
C ALA A 92 -5.28 10.47 -4.11
N TYR A 93 -5.79 11.61 -3.65
CA TYR A 93 -7.24 11.82 -3.45
C TYR A 93 -8.05 11.64 -4.74
N VAL A 94 -7.56 12.17 -5.87
CA VAL A 94 -8.22 12.04 -7.18
C VAL A 94 -8.21 10.60 -7.66
N GLU A 95 -7.13 9.89 -7.46
CA GLU A 95 -7.00 8.46 -7.78
C GLU A 95 -7.96 7.61 -6.92
N HIS A 96 -8.02 7.87 -5.62
CA HIS A 96 -9.00 7.21 -4.72
C HIS A 96 -10.44 7.42 -5.17
N ASP A 97 -10.81 8.65 -5.56
CA ASP A 97 -12.15 8.95 -6.08
C ASP A 97 -12.44 8.19 -7.37
N GLY A 98 -11.46 8.09 -8.27
CA GLY A 98 -11.52 7.28 -9.48
C GLY A 98 -11.74 5.80 -9.19
N ALA A 99 -10.97 5.23 -8.25
CA ALA A 99 -11.10 3.84 -7.83
C ALA A 99 -12.48 3.56 -7.20
N LYS A 100 -12.97 4.42 -6.31
CA LYS A 100 -14.28 4.29 -5.67
C LYS A 100 -15.44 4.33 -6.69
N LYS A 101 -15.34 5.19 -7.71
CA LYS A 101 -16.33 5.23 -8.81
C LYS A 101 -16.34 3.93 -9.59
N LEU A 102 -15.15 3.42 -9.96
CA LEU A 102 -15.05 2.18 -10.72
C LEU A 102 -15.52 0.97 -9.89
N ILE A 103 -15.22 0.93 -8.59
CA ILE A 103 -15.76 -0.09 -7.67
C ILE A 103 -17.28 -0.05 -7.67
N ALA A 104 -17.91 1.12 -7.51
CA ALA A 104 -19.37 1.27 -7.51
C ALA A 104 -20.01 0.84 -8.85
N GLU A 105 -19.34 1.12 -9.98
CA GLU A 105 -19.79 0.65 -11.29
C GLU A 105 -19.77 -0.88 -11.41
N ILE A 106 -18.70 -1.53 -10.91
CA ILE A 106 -18.57 -2.99 -10.94
C ILE A 106 -19.56 -3.64 -9.97
N GLU A 107 -19.77 -3.06 -8.78
CA GLU A 107 -20.77 -3.54 -7.81
C GLU A 107 -22.22 -3.51 -8.35
N ALA A 108 -22.51 -2.63 -9.30
CA ALA A 108 -23.81 -2.56 -9.98
C ALA A 108 -23.97 -3.60 -11.11
N MET A 109 -22.91 -4.35 -11.45
CA MET A 109 -22.87 -5.34 -12.54
C MET A 109 -22.94 -6.77 -11.99
N LYS A 110 -23.16 -7.72 -12.92
CA LYS A 110 -22.97 -9.16 -12.68
C LYS A 110 -21.69 -9.63 -13.37
N PRO A 111 -21.02 -10.66 -12.87
CA PRO A 111 -19.82 -11.21 -13.52
C PRO A 111 -20.03 -11.65 -14.98
N SER A 112 -21.28 -12.05 -15.34
CA SER A 112 -21.65 -12.40 -16.71
C SER A 112 -21.88 -11.19 -17.63
N ASP A 113 -21.90 -9.96 -17.11
CA ASP A 113 -22.16 -8.78 -17.91
C ASP A 113 -20.94 -8.44 -18.79
N GLN A 114 -21.21 -7.88 -19.95
CA GLN A 114 -20.14 -7.40 -20.85
C GLN A 114 -19.26 -6.37 -20.12
N TYR A 115 -17.97 -6.51 -20.24
CA TYR A 115 -16.93 -5.65 -19.63
C TYR A 115 -16.72 -5.81 -18.12
N TYR A 116 -17.42 -6.71 -17.41
CA TYR A 116 -17.18 -6.90 -15.97
C TYR A 116 -15.70 -7.21 -15.66
N ASP A 117 -15.16 -8.29 -16.26
CA ASP A 117 -13.76 -8.67 -16.08
C ASP A 117 -12.77 -7.58 -16.54
N ALA A 118 -13.10 -6.88 -17.63
CA ALA A 118 -12.28 -5.79 -18.13
C ALA A 118 -12.21 -4.62 -17.13
N LYS A 119 -13.33 -4.28 -16.47
CA LYS A 119 -13.34 -3.25 -15.43
C LYS A 119 -12.59 -3.67 -14.19
N VAL A 120 -12.70 -4.92 -13.75
CA VAL A 120 -11.92 -5.44 -12.62
C VAL A 120 -10.42 -5.39 -12.93
N LYS A 121 -10.02 -5.76 -14.15
CA LYS A 121 -8.63 -5.65 -14.58
C LYS A 121 -8.13 -4.22 -14.59
N VAL A 122 -8.90 -3.29 -15.15
CA VAL A 122 -8.55 -1.85 -15.16
C VAL A 122 -8.44 -1.30 -13.75
N LEU A 123 -9.33 -1.71 -12.83
CA LEU A 123 -9.21 -1.35 -11.41
C LEU A 123 -7.89 -1.85 -10.82
N GLY A 124 -7.50 -3.10 -11.09
CA GLY A 124 -6.23 -3.65 -10.63
C GLY A 124 -5.01 -2.89 -11.14
N GLU A 125 -4.98 -2.56 -12.43
CA GLU A 125 -3.92 -1.75 -13.05
C GLU A 125 -3.85 -0.35 -12.41
N TYR A 126 -4.99 0.27 -12.14
CA TYR A 126 -5.10 1.57 -11.52
C TYR A 126 -4.56 1.58 -10.08
N ILE A 127 -4.97 0.62 -9.27
CA ILE A 127 -4.49 0.45 -7.88
C ILE A 127 -2.99 0.09 -7.83
N ALA A 128 -2.51 -0.71 -8.77
CA ALA A 128 -1.08 -1.01 -8.85
C ALA A 128 -0.24 0.22 -9.20
N HIS A 129 -0.77 1.14 -10.04
CA HIS A 129 -0.14 2.41 -10.36
C HIS A 129 -0.05 3.29 -9.11
N HIS A 130 -1.18 3.54 -8.46
CA HIS A 130 -1.30 4.32 -7.23
C HIS A 130 -0.32 3.83 -6.13
N GLY A 131 -0.39 2.56 -5.75
CA GLY A 131 0.50 2.02 -4.72
C GLY A 131 1.99 2.11 -5.07
N LYS A 132 2.34 2.02 -6.37
CA LYS A 132 3.72 2.25 -6.82
C LYS A 132 4.15 3.70 -6.63
N GLU A 133 3.30 4.67 -6.90
CA GLU A 133 3.60 6.09 -6.73
C GLU A 133 3.80 6.45 -5.28
N GLU A 134 3.01 5.91 -4.36
CA GLU A 134 3.22 6.10 -2.93
C GLU A 134 4.52 5.46 -2.41
N GLU A 135 4.85 4.26 -2.89
CA GLU A 135 5.98 3.47 -2.39
C GLU A 135 7.33 3.84 -3.00
N GLN A 136 7.35 4.47 -4.19
CA GLN A 136 8.59 4.80 -4.91
C GLN A 136 9.48 5.79 -4.14
N PRO A 137 10.78 5.86 -4.46
CA PRO A 137 11.65 6.92 -3.95
C PRO A 137 11.11 8.30 -4.36
N GLY A 138 10.83 9.15 -3.38
CA GLY A 138 10.22 10.47 -3.59
C GLY A 138 8.69 10.48 -3.46
N GLY A 139 8.03 9.31 -3.42
CA GLY A 139 6.60 9.21 -3.17
C GLY A 139 6.22 9.48 -1.72
N ILE A 140 4.92 9.42 -1.43
CA ILE A 140 4.32 9.79 -0.13
C ILE A 140 5.03 9.10 1.03
N PHE A 141 5.16 7.76 1.00
CA PHE A 141 5.77 6.99 2.10
C PHE A 141 7.26 7.31 2.32
N SER A 142 7.98 7.70 1.27
CA SER A 142 9.39 8.06 1.40
C SER A 142 9.58 9.47 1.96
N GLN A 143 8.64 10.36 1.74
CA GLN A 143 8.63 11.71 2.28
C GLN A 143 8.16 11.69 3.74
N ALA A 144 7.03 11.05 4.05
CA ALA A 144 6.51 10.86 5.41
C ALA A 144 7.59 10.32 6.39
N LYS A 145 8.43 9.39 5.95
CA LYS A 145 9.55 8.88 6.77
C LYS A 145 10.64 9.93 7.10
N LYS A 146 10.60 11.11 6.52
CA LYS A 146 11.55 12.21 6.78
C LYS A 146 10.91 13.36 7.55
N GLY A 147 9.58 13.38 7.62
CA GLY A 147 8.79 14.33 8.40
C GLY A 147 8.94 14.08 9.89
N ASP A 148 8.30 14.94 10.67
CA ASP A 148 8.38 14.94 12.13
C ASP A 148 7.28 14.12 12.81
N GLU A 149 6.30 13.58 12.05
CA GLU A 149 5.17 12.79 12.58
C GLU A 149 5.61 11.41 13.12
N ASP A 150 5.00 10.99 14.23
CA ASP A 150 5.24 9.64 14.77
C ASP A 150 4.45 8.58 13.98
N LEU A 151 5.08 8.06 12.94
CA LEU A 151 4.50 7.02 12.07
C LEU A 151 4.24 5.68 12.78
N ASN A 152 4.73 5.46 14.00
CA ASN A 152 4.36 4.28 14.78
C ASN A 152 3.07 4.53 15.55
N GLU A 153 2.90 5.69 16.18
CA GLU A 153 1.62 6.09 16.79
C GLU A 153 0.51 6.20 15.74
N MET A 154 0.78 6.85 14.62
CA MET A 154 -0.13 6.89 13.47
C MET A 154 -0.52 5.48 13.01
N GLY A 155 0.43 4.55 12.96
CA GLY A 155 0.20 3.16 12.59
C GLY A 155 -0.77 2.43 13.51
N GLU A 156 -0.73 2.68 14.82
CA GLU A 156 -1.71 2.11 15.77
C GLU A 156 -3.12 2.68 15.52
N ARG A 157 -3.24 3.97 15.20
CA ARG A 157 -4.53 4.60 14.86
C ARG A 157 -5.09 4.09 13.53
N LEU A 158 -4.25 3.98 12.50
CA LEU A 158 -4.62 3.38 11.21
C LEU A 158 -5.14 1.95 11.40
N LYS A 159 -4.43 1.15 12.20
CA LYS A 159 -4.83 -0.23 12.50
C LYS A 159 -6.18 -0.30 13.21
N ALA A 160 -6.37 0.49 14.26
CA ALA A 160 -7.63 0.52 15.01
C ALA A 160 -8.80 0.96 14.13
N ARG A 161 -8.59 1.99 13.30
CA ARG A 161 -9.61 2.46 12.37
C ARG A 161 -9.94 1.44 11.27
N LYS A 162 -8.92 0.76 10.75
CA LYS A 162 -9.08 -0.33 9.79
C LYS A 162 -9.96 -1.46 10.35
N GLU A 163 -9.67 -1.91 11.58
CA GLU A 163 -10.46 -2.97 12.26
C GLU A 163 -11.92 -2.54 12.44
N GLN A 164 -12.17 -1.28 12.83
CA GLN A 164 -13.50 -0.73 12.95
C GLN A 164 -14.24 -0.70 11.60
N LEU A 165 -13.62 -0.16 10.54
CA LEU A 165 -14.21 -0.08 9.20
C LEU A 165 -14.49 -1.47 8.61
N MET A 166 -13.60 -2.41 8.79
CA MET A 166 -13.81 -3.80 8.37
C MET A 166 -15.06 -4.39 9.01
N ALA A 167 -15.30 -4.15 10.31
CA ALA A 167 -16.50 -4.62 11.00
C ALA A 167 -17.76 -3.90 10.50
N GLU A 168 -17.71 -2.58 10.35
CA GLU A 168 -18.86 -1.75 9.91
C GLU A 168 -19.29 -2.09 8.48
N LEU A 169 -18.35 -2.18 7.55
CA LEU A 169 -18.64 -2.41 6.12
C LEU A 169 -19.00 -3.87 5.84
N SER A 170 -18.41 -4.82 6.56
CA SER A 170 -18.81 -6.23 6.45
C SER A 170 -20.25 -6.46 6.94
N ALA A 171 -20.69 -5.74 7.97
CA ALA A 171 -22.06 -5.86 8.49
C ALA A 171 -23.13 -5.22 7.57
N LYS A 172 -22.75 -4.29 6.69
CA LYS A 172 -23.66 -3.60 5.76
C LYS A 172 -23.94 -4.38 4.47
N LYS A 173 -23.10 -5.37 4.11
CA LYS A 173 -23.36 -6.21 2.93
C LYS A 173 -24.33 -7.33 3.32
N PRO A 174 -25.58 -7.36 2.80
CA PRO A 174 -26.47 -8.52 2.96
C PRO A 174 -25.84 -9.73 2.26
N SER A 175 -25.98 -10.88 2.89
CA SER A 175 -25.59 -12.20 2.37
C SER A 175 -26.29 -12.55 1.09
#